data_cc7c72cca29d108c22fa16200eaef477
#
_entry.id   cc7c72cca29d108c22fa16200eaef477
#
_cell.length_a   1.000
_cell.length_b   1.000
_cell.length_c   1.000
_cell.angle_alpha   90.00
_cell.angle_beta   90.00
_cell.angle_gamma   90.00
#
_symmetry.space_group_name_H-M   'P 1'
#
loop_
_entity.id
_entity.type
_entity.pdbx_description
1 polymer ?
#
loop_
_entity_poly.entity_id
_entity_poly.type
_entity_poly.pdbx_seq_one_letter_code
_entity_poly.pdbx_strand_id
1 'polypeptide(L)'
;MKSRIFLYLFILFVTGLTQSNAQTNPNEYVEEKPVLMKNEATGGLNFHTNGWGLQFRRSFNLTGYKKLMFEGDFVGMKHPKEVKSVNQAFDNARSYVYGKLNSFSILRAGVGRQHTIYSKAEKNGVEVRFLYSGGLSLGILKPVYLNILKPTGNFGEFDVVTEKYNPDEHYIDNIYGR
;
A
#
# COMPACT_ATOMS: atom_id res chain seq x y z
N MET A 1 -14.07 -26.26 -9.52
CA MET A 1 -12.88 -26.82 -8.86
C MET A 1 -12.04 -25.75 -8.15
N LYS A 2 -11.73 -24.59 -8.76
CA LYS A 2 -10.87 -23.54 -8.18
C LYS A 2 -11.39 -22.93 -6.86
N SER A 3 -12.72 -22.78 -6.70
CA SER A 3 -13.35 -22.23 -5.49
C SER A 3 -13.17 -23.13 -4.26
N ARG A 4 -13.19 -24.44 -4.43
CA ARG A 4 -13.02 -25.40 -3.31
C ARG A 4 -11.57 -25.45 -2.81
N ILE A 5 -10.60 -25.26 -3.70
CA ILE A 5 -9.16 -25.19 -3.34
C ILE A 5 -8.89 -23.96 -2.49
N PHE A 6 -9.49 -22.82 -2.83
CA PHE A 6 -9.35 -21.58 -2.06
C PHE A 6 -9.96 -21.70 -0.66
N LEU A 7 -11.08 -22.41 -0.52
CA LEU A 7 -11.70 -22.69 0.77
C LEU A 7 -10.80 -23.57 1.66
N TYR A 8 -10.19 -24.61 1.10
CA TYR A 8 -9.29 -25.49 1.86
C TYR A 8 -8.00 -24.77 2.28
N LEU A 9 -7.43 -23.92 1.43
CA LEU A 9 -6.29 -23.07 1.76
C LEU A 9 -6.62 -22.06 2.88
N PHE A 10 -7.83 -21.49 2.85
CA PHE A 10 -8.29 -20.58 3.90
C PHE A 10 -8.49 -21.29 5.24
N ILE A 11 -9.08 -22.49 5.23
CA ILE A 11 -9.27 -23.32 6.43
C ILE A 11 -7.89 -23.75 7.00
N LEU A 12 -6.94 -24.13 6.15
CA LEU A 12 -5.59 -24.51 6.57
C LEU A 12 -4.84 -23.33 7.19
N PHE A 13 -5.03 -22.13 6.66
CA PHE A 13 -4.46 -20.90 7.19
C PHE A 13 -5.04 -20.54 8.57
N VAL A 14 -6.35 -20.68 8.75
CA VAL A 14 -7.04 -20.40 10.02
C VAL A 14 -6.66 -21.41 11.10
N THR A 15 -6.52 -22.71 10.76
CA THR A 15 -6.10 -23.74 11.74
C THR A 15 -4.64 -23.62 12.14
N GLY A 16 -3.77 -23.07 11.27
CA GLY A 16 -2.36 -22.79 11.59
C GLY A 16 -2.16 -21.67 12.63
N LEU A 17 -3.14 -20.82 12.84
CA LEU A 17 -3.07 -19.70 13.78
C LEU A 17 -3.46 -20.08 15.24
N THR A 18 -3.94 -21.28 15.49
CA THR A 18 -4.48 -21.67 16.80
C THR A 18 -3.49 -22.42 17.72
N GLN A 19 -2.25 -22.61 17.33
CA GLN A 19 -1.26 -23.36 18.13
C GLN A 19 -0.08 -22.52 18.62
N SER A 20 -0.34 -21.43 19.31
CA SER A 20 0.66 -20.83 20.19
C SER A 20 0.24 -20.98 21.66
N ASN A 21 0.25 -22.21 22.16
CA ASN A 21 0.27 -22.46 23.61
C ASN A 21 1.68 -22.14 24.10
N ALA A 22 1.95 -20.89 24.37
CA ALA A 22 3.05 -20.51 25.24
C ALA A 22 2.70 -20.99 26.66
N GLN A 23 3.11 -22.21 27.01
CA GLN A 23 3.07 -22.68 28.39
C GLN A 23 4.13 -21.89 29.16
N THR A 24 3.77 -20.71 29.60
CA THR A 24 4.52 -20.00 30.64
C THR A 24 4.20 -20.67 31.97
N ASN A 25 5.21 -21.27 32.59
CA ASN A 25 5.14 -21.80 33.92
C ASN A 25 4.70 -20.66 34.87
N PRO A 26 3.56 -20.75 35.59
CA PRO A 26 3.02 -19.61 36.35
C PRO A 26 3.89 -19.20 37.54
N ASN A 27 4.93 -19.97 37.89
CA ASN A 27 5.81 -19.73 39.02
C ASN A 27 7.21 -19.18 38.67
N GLU A 28 7.51 -19.00 37.40
CA GLU A 28 8.75 -18.35 37.00
C GLU A 28 8.50 -16.85 36.81
N TYR A 29 8.69 -16.09 37.90
CA TYR A 29 8.81 -14.63 37.81
C TYR A 29 10.11 -14.30 37.08
N VAL A 30 10.11 -14.43 35.78
CA VAL A 30 11.15 -13.85 34.93
C VAL A 30 10.95 -12.34 35.02
N GLU A 31 11.78 -11.72 35.83
CA GLU A 31 11.93 -10.27 35.86
C GLU A 31 12.47 -9.88 34.49
N GLU A 32 11.55 -9.65 33.54
CA GLU A 32 11.89 -9.12 32.19
C GLU A 32 12.52 -7.76 32.43
N LYS A 33 13.85 -7.73 32.52
CA LYS A 33 14.59 -6.48 32.48
C LYS A 33 14.23 -5.81 31.15
N PRO A 34 13.65 -4.59 31.15
CA PRO A 34 13.31 -3.92 29.91
C PRO A 34 14.60 -3.68 29.13
N VAL A 35 14.81 -4.50 28.09
CA VAL A 35 15.94 -4.31 27.17
C VAL A 35 15.67 -3.03 26.40
N LEU A 36 16.36 -1.97 26.77
CA LEU A 36 16.25 -0.68 26.07
C LEU A 36 17.03 -0.77 24.74
N MET A 37 16.34 -1.11 23.67
CA MET A 37 16.94 -1.08 22.36
C MET A 37 17.19 0.37 21.94
N LYS A 38 18.42 0.69 21.56
CA LYS A 38 18.80 2.04 21.14
C LYS A 38 18.10 2.47 19.86
N ASN A 39 17.90 1.56 18.92
CA ASN A 39 17.33 1.81 17.61
C ASN A 39 16.23 0.79 17.33
N GLU A 40 15.13 1.25 16.76
CA GLU A 40 14.02 0.42 16.29
C GLU A 40 13.76 0.73 14.82
N ALA A 41 13.57 -0.30 14.01
CA ALA A 41 13.16 -0.15 12.62
C ALA A 41 11.87 -0.98 12.41
N THR A 42 10.87 -0.35 11.81
CA THR A 42 9.58 -1.00 11.52
C THR A 42 9.24 -0.75 10.07
N GLY A 43 8.90 -1.82 9.36
CA GLY A 43 8.35 -1.77 8.01
C GLY A 43 6.95 -2.38 7.99
N GLY A 44 6.10 -1.87 7.11
CA GLY A 44 4.74 -2.37 6.99
C GLY A 44 4.16 -2.18 5.61
N LEU A 45 3.16 -3.02 5.32
CA LEU A 45 2.32 -2.94 4.13
C LEU A 45 0.94 -2.45 4.55
N ASN A 46 0.42 -1.45 3.87
CA ASN A 46 -0.91 -0.93 4.09
C ASN A 46 -1.79 -1.31 2.90
N PHE A 47 -2.88 -2.00 3.17
CA PHE A 47 -3.92 -2.27 2.18
C PHE A 47 -5.17 -1.48 2.54
N HIS A 48 -5.67 -0.73 1.58
CA HIS A 48 -6.91 0.03 1.75
C HIS A 48 -7.81 -0.17 0.52
N THR A 49 -9.08 0.19 0.61
CA THR A 49 -10.08 -0.04 -0.43
C THR A 49 -9.68 0.50 -1.81
N ASN A 50 -8.92 1.56 -1.85
CA ASN A 50 -8.55 2.28 -3.07
C ASN A 50 -7.09 2.06 -3.50
N GLY A 51 -6.35 1.14 -2.85
CA GLY A 51 -4.97 0.88 -3.21
C GLY A 51 -4.14 0.18 -2.15
N TRP A 52 -2.85 0.39 -2.23
CA TRP A 52 -1.88 -0.19 -1.32
C TRP A 52 -0.75 0.80 -1.04
N GLY A 53 -0.04 0.57 0.03
CA GLY A 53 1.09 1.40 0.42
C GLY A 53 2.17 0.63 1.16
N LEU A 54 3.33 1.25 1.20
CA LEU A 54 4.49 0.82 1.97
C LEU A 54 4.75 1.88 3.03
N GLN A 55 5.05 1.45 4.25
CA GLN A 55 5.47 2.35 5.31
C GLN A 55 6.78 1.87 5.92
N PHE A 56 7.61 2.83 6.29
CA PHE A 56 8.85 2.60 7.01
C PHE A 56 8.98 3.62 8.12
N ARG A 57 9.33 3.14 9.31
CA ARG A 57 9.58 3.99 10.46
C ARG A 57 10.89 3.59 11.13
N ARG A 58 11.73 4.56 11.41
CA ARG A 58 12.94 4.38 12.20
C ARG A 58 12.87 5.23 13.45
N SER A 59 13.03 4.59 14.60
CA SER A 59 12.94 5.24 15.89
C SER A 59 14.28 5.14 16.63
N PHE A 60 14.65 6.23 17.30
CA PHE A 60 15.82 6.32 18.12
C PHE A 60 15.39 6.64 19.55
N ASN A 61 15.75 5.77 20.49
CA ASN A 61 15.51 5.98 21.90
C ASN A 61 16.52 7.00 22.43
N LEU A 62 16.06 8.21 22.73
CA LEU A 62 16.89 9.27 23.32
C LEU A 62 17.08 9.02 24.83
N THR A 63 16.02 8.58 25.49
CA THR A 63 15.99 8.19 26.90
C THR A 63 15.00 7.04 27.06
N GLY A 64 14.91 6.43 28.26
CA GLY A 64 13.89 5.38 28.52
C GLY A 64 12.44 5.81 28.29
N TYR A 65 12.16 7.11 28.24
CA TYR A 65 10.80 7.66 28.11
C TYR A 65 10.58 8.49 26.84
N LYS A 66 11.63 8.75 26.07
CA LYS A 66 11.57 9.65 24.91
C LYS A 66 12.17 8.97 23.69
N LYS A 67 11.40 8.96 22.61
CA LYS A 67 11.83 8.45 21.28
C LYS A 67 11.71 9.54 20.23
N LEU A 68 12.70 9.61 19.34
CA LEU A 68 12.63 10.36 18.10
C LEU A 68 12.33 9.38 16.97
N MET A 69 11.38 9.72 16.08
CA MET A 69 10.95 8.85 15.00
C MET A 69 11.05 9.57 13.66
N PHE A 70 11.53 8.84 12.67
CA PHE A 70 11.48 9.23 11.26
C PHE A 70 10.53 8.27 10.56
N GLU A 71 9.57 8.84 9.83
CA GLU A 71 8.53 8.09 9.13
C GLU A 71 8.61 8.41 7.65
N GLY A 72 8.45 7.38 6.82
CA GLY A 72 8.28 7.51 5.40
C GLY A 72 7.22 6.54 4.93
N ASP A 73 6.33 6.99 4.07
CA ASP A 73 5.36 6.12 3.44
C ASP A 73 5.13 6.48 1.98
N PHE A 74 4.82 5.46 1.21
CA PHE A 74 4.43 5.56 -0.18
C PHE A 74 3.09 4.88 -0.37
N VAL A 75 2.13 5.60 -0.93
CA VAL A 75 0.76 5.11 -1.13
C VAL A 75 0.35 5.29 -2.58
N GLY A 76 0.03 4.19 -3.25
CA GLY A 76 -0.61 4.20 -4.56
C GLY A 76 -2.12 4.21 -4.42
N MET A 77 -2.80 5.11 -5.13
CA MET A 77 -4.24 5.27 -5.04
C MET A 77 -4.91 5.12 -6.41
N LYS A 78 -6.08 4.47 -6.40
CA LYS A 78 -6.98 4.37 -7.55
C LYS A 78 -8.31 5.01 -7.20
N HIS A 79 -8.93 5.65 -8.17
CA HIS A 79 -10.27 6.20 -7.97
C HIS A 79 -11.31 5.06 -7.91
N PRO A 80 -12.30 5.07 -7.00
CA PRO A 80 -13.31 4.00 -6.90
C PRO A 80 -14.14 3.80 -8.18
N LYS A 81 -14.29 4.85 -9.00
CA LYS A 81 -15.03 4.82 -10.26
C LYS A 81 -14.19 4.36 -11.47
N GLU A 82 -12.92 3.94 -11.26
CA GLU A 82 -12.11 3.38 -12.35
C GLU A 82 -12.65 2.02 -12.78
N VAL A 83 -13.27 1.97 -13.93
CA VAL A 83 -13.74 0.74 -14.56
C VAL A 83 -12.79 0.37 -15.68
N LYS A 84 -12.33 -0.86 -15.71
CA LYS A 84 -11.53 -1.40 -16.81
C LYS A 84 -12.43 -1.76 -17.98
N SER A 85 -12.11 -1.22 -19.15
CA SER A 85 -12.75 -1.53 -20.43
C SER A 85 -11.77 -2.27 -21.33
N VAL A 86 -12.28 -3.09 -22.22
CA VAL A 86 -11.53 -3.79 -23.28
C VAL A 86 -12.20 -3.46 -24.58
N ASN A 87 -11.42 -3.14 -25.60
CA ASN A 87 -11.95 -2.96 -26.95
C ASN A 87 -12.28 -4.33 -27.53
N GLN A 88 -13.56 -4.62 -27.68
CA GLN A 88 -14.06 -5.90 -28.18
C GLN A 88 -13.84 -6.14 -29.69
N ALA A 89 -13.47 -5.10 -30.42
CA ALA A 89 -13.17 -5.22 -31.86
C ALA A 89 -11.86 -5.97 -32.14
N PHE A 90 -11.03 -6.21 -31.11
CA PHE A 90 -9.70 -6.84 -31.25
C PHE A 90 -9.51 -7.95 -30.22
N ASP A 91 -9.22 -9.16 -30.68
CA ASP A 91 -9.07 -10.36 -29.81
C ASP A 91 -7.92 -10.23 -28.79
N ASN A 92 -6.88 -9.43 -29.10
CA ASN A 92 -5.70 -9.25 -28.25
C ASN A 92 -5.63 -7.88 -27.56
N ALA A 93 -6.72 -7.14 -27.51
CA ALA A 93 -6.76 -5.84 -26.89
C ALA A 93 -6.54 -5.92 -25.37
N ARG A 94 -5.60 -5.13 -24.84
CA ARG A 94 -5.35 -5.04 -23.40
C ARG A 94 -6.36 -4.12 -22.74
N SER A 95 -6.73 -4.45 -21.51
CA SER A 95 -7.66 -3.63 -20.73
C SER A 95 -7.06 -2.27 -20.39
N TYR A 96 -7.86 -1.23 -20.52
CA TYR A 96 -7.54 0.15 -20.18
C TYR A 96 -8.65 0.77 -19.33
N VAL A 97 -8.40 1.94 -18.77
CA VAL A 97 -9.41 2.72 -18.04
C VAL A 97 -9.70 3.96 -18.87
N TYR A 98 -10.91 4.03 -19.44
CA TYR A 98 -11.34 5.19 -20.20
C TYR A 98 -11.46 6.43 -19.33
N GLY A 99 -11.02 7.59 -19.84
CA GLY A 99 -11.07 8.85 -19.10
C GLY A 99 -9.97 9.05 -18.04
N LYS A 100 -9.06 8.07 -17.88
CA LYS A 100 -7.97 8.18 -16.91
C LYS A 100 -6.78 8.93 -17.49
N LEU A 101 -6.59 10.17 -17.06
CA LEU A 101 -5.45 11.02 -17.47
C LEU A 101 -4.16 10.65 -16.75
N ASN A 102 -4.22 10.44 -15.44
CA ASN A 102 -3.05 10.20 -14.61
C ASN A 102 -3.29 9.08 -13.59
N SER A 103 -2.22 8.39 -13.22
CA SER A 103 -2.16 7.57 -12.02
C SER A 103 -1.60 8.41 -10.87
N PHE A 104 -2.18 8.28 -9.69
CA PHE A 104 -1.82 9.09 -8.53
C PHE A 104 -1.14 8.25 -7.46
N SER A 105 -0.04 8.78 -6.93
CA SER A 105 0.69 8.22 -5.79
C SER A 105 1.10 9.33 -4.85
N ILE A 106 1.21 9.01 -3.56
CA ILE A 106 1.61 9.97 -2.52
C ILE A 106 2.87 9.42 -1.85
N LEU A 107 3.88 10.26 -1.75
CA LEU A 107 5.05 10.04 -0.91
C LEU A 107 4.97 10.98 0.28
N ARG A 108 5.06 10.44 1.51
CA ARG A 108 5.06 11.23 2.74
C ARG A 108 6.33 10.96 3.52
N ALA A 109 6.89 12.01 4.10
CA ALA A 109 8.02 11.93 5.01
C ALA A 109 7.75 12.80 6.22
N GLY A 110 8.03 12.28 7.42
CA GLY A 110 7.75 12.98 8.65
C GLY A 110 8.75 12.67 9.76
N VAL A 111 8.75 13.55 10.73
CA VAL A 111 9.52 13.41 11.98
C VAL A 111 8.56 13.52 13.15
N GLY A 112 8.68 12.60 14.08
CA GLY A 112 7.82 12.55 15.25
C GLY A 112 8.61 12.36 16.54
N ARG A 113 7.97 12.69 17.65
CA ARG A 113 8.46 12.36 18.99
C ARG A 113 7.39 11.62 19.77
N GLN A 114 7.83 10.64 20.52
CA GLN A 114 7.01 9.89 21.46
C GLN A 114 7.53 10.10 22.86
N HIS A 115 6.62 10.38 23.77
CA HIS A 115 6.89 10.47 25.20
C HIS A 115 6.03 9.43 25.94
N THR A 116 6.65 8.59 26.74
CA THR A 116 5.95 7.73 27.68
C THR A 116 5.61 8.54 28.92
N ILE A 117 4.32 8.74 29.19
CA ILE A 117 3.80 9.50 30.33
C ILE A 117 3.75 8.58 31.54
N TYR A 118 3.17 7.41 31.37
CA TYR A 118 3.08 6.38 32.40
C TYR A 118 3.64 5.08 31.84
N SER A 119 4.65 4.55 32.51
CA SER A 119 5.20 3.23 32.22
C SER A 119 4.34 2.15 32.86
N LYS A 120 4.41 0.97 32.29
CA LYS A 120 3.73 -0.22 32.80
C LYS A 120 4.34 -0.62 34.14
N ALA A 121 3.59 -0.51 35.23
CA ALA A 121 4.05 -0.88 36.57
C ALA A 121 3.97 -2.39 36.81
N GLU A 122 2.98 -3.07 36.21
CA GLU A 122 2.74 -4.51 36.36
C GLU A 122 2.54 -5.17 34.98
N LYS A 123 2.65 -6.50 34.92
CA LYS A 123 2.50 -7.30 33.71
C LYS A 123 1.18 -6.99 32.96
N ASN A 124 0.10 -6.76 33.71
CA ASN A 124 -1.23 -6.42 33.18
C ASN A 124 -1.55 -4.92 33.19
N GLY A 125 -0.59 -4.07 33.55
CA GLY A 125 -0.75 -2.62 33.59
C GLY A 125 -0.81 -1.98 32.21
N VAL A 126 -1.38 -0.78 32.13
CA VAL A 126 -1.49 0.02 30.90
C VAL A 126 -0.34 1.01 30.84
N GLU A 127 0.31 1.10 29.67
CA GLU A 127 1.29 2.14 29.38
C GLU A 127 0.62 3.26 28.57
N VAL A 128 0.83 4.52 28.98
CA VAL A 128 0.31 5.69 28.28
C VAL A 128 1.44 6.42 27.59
N ARG A 129 1.34 6.53 26.27
CA ARG A 129 2.31 7.23 25.42
C ARG A 129 1.65 8.40 24.71
N PHE A 130 2.32 9.51 24.68
CA PHE A 130 1.94 10.66 23.87
C PHE A 130 2.86 10.74 22.65
N LEU A 131 2.25 10.76 21.47
CA LEU A 131 2.94 10.80 20.19
C LEU A 131 2.47 12.02 19.40
N TYR A 132 3.41 12.77 18.85
CA TYR A 132 3.15 13.84 17.90
C TYR A 132 4.14 13.77 16.75
N SER A 133 3.66 14.03 15.54
CA SER A 133 4.49 14.02 14.33
C SER A 133 4.07 15.13 13.39
N GLY A 134 5.02 15.61 12.61
CA GLY A 134 4.81 16.56 11.54
C GLY A 134 5.62 16.15 10.32
N GLY A 135 5.12 16.43 9.12
CA GLY A 135 5.77 16.00 7.90
C GLY A 135 5.25 16.67 6.65
N LEU A 136 5.82 16.27 5.53
CA LEU A 136 5.48 16.75 4.19
C LEU A 136 4.91 15.61 3.36
N SER A 137 3.97 15.96 2.48
CA SER A 137 3.37 15.04 1.52
C SER A 137 3.62 15.54 0.10
N LEU A 138 4.07 14.66 -0.77
CA LEU A 138 4.34 14.93 -2.18
C LEU A 138 3.43 14.05 -3.04
N GLY A 139 2.53 14.69 -3.80
CA GLY A 139 1.68 14.00 -4.76
C GLY A 139 2.41 13.81 -6.08
N ILE A 140 2.46 12.58 -6.58
CA ILE A 140 3.09 12.20 -7.83
C ILE A 140 2.00 11.80 -8.82
N LEU A 141 1.91 12.53 -9.92
CA LEU A 141 1.01 12.24 -11.05
C LEU A 141 1.80 11.61 -12.19
N LYS A 142 1.49 10.36 -12.52
CA LYS A 142 2.08 9.67 -13.66
C LYS A 142 1.07 9.64 -14.81
N PRO A 143 1.37 10.27 -15.98
CA PRO A 143 0.46 10.26 -17.12
C PRO A 143 0.20 8.83 -17.61
N VAL A 144 -1.00 8.60 -18.11
CA VAL A 144 -1.41 7.33 -18.71
C VAL A 144 -1.13 7.40 -20.20
N TYR A 145 -0.43 6.38 -20.71
CA TYR A 145 -0.20 6.16 -22.12
C TYR A 145 -1.10 5.03 -22.60
N LEU A 146 -1.71 5.22 -23.76
CA LEU A 146 -2.57 4.24 -24.41
C LEU A 146 -2.07 3.97 -25.83
N ASN A 147 -2.37 2.79 -26.32
CA ASN A 147 -2.13 2.40 -27.70
C ASN A 147 -3.33 2.84 -28.53
N ILE A 148 -3.09 3.74 -29.45
CA ILE A 148 -4.11 4.37 -30.29
C ILE A 148 -3.97 3.89 -31.73
N LEU A 149 -5.08 3.65 -32.38
CA LEU A 149 -5.15 3.30 -33.79
C LEU A 149 -5.14 4.57 -34.62
N LYS A 150 -4.12 4.75 -35.47
CA LYS A 150 -4.03 5.85 -36.43
C LYS A 150 -4.12 5.30 -37.84
N PRO A 151 -4.93 5.93 -38.72
CA PRO A 151 -4.98 5.52 -40.13
C PRO A 151 -3.65 5.82 -40.81
N THR A 152 -3.07 4.86 -41.49
CA THR A 152 -1.78 4.95 -42.20
C THR A 152 -1.90 5.64 -43.60
N GLY A 153 -3.11 6.10 -43.97
CA GLY A 153 -3.34 6.69 -45.28
C GLY A 153 -3.81 5.71 -46.37
N ASN A 154 -3.66 4.42 -46.17
CA ASN A 154 -4.22 3.37 -47.01
C ASN A 154 -5.58 2.92 -46.46
N PHE A 155 -6.51 2.60 -47.32
CA PHE A 155 -7.86 2.20 -46.93
C PHE A 155 -7.81 0.89 -46.13
N GLY A 156 -8.16 0.97 -44.83
CA GLY A 156 -8.25 -0.21 -43.92
C GLY A 156 -6.97 -0.56 -43.19
N GLU A 157 -5.89 0.18 -43.34
CA GLU A 157 -4.62 -0.03 -42.59
C GLU A 157 -4.53 0.94 -41.41
N PHE A 158 -4.28 0.40 -40.20
CA PHE A 158 -4.13 1.19 -38.98
C PHE A 158 -2.80 0.83 -38.28
N ASP A 159 -2.07 1.87 -37.91
CA ASP A 159 -0.87 1.74 -37.09
C ASP A 159 -1.22 1.91 -35.59
N VAL A 160 -0.63 1.08 -34.75
CA VAL A 160 -0.78 1.18 -33.29
C VAL A 160 0.34 2.07 -32.75
N VAL A 161 -0.01 3.27 -32.31
CA VAL A 161 0.93 4.25 -31.76
C VAL A 161 0.66 4.45 -30.27
N THR A 162 1.71 4.36 -29.43
CA THR A 162 1.59 4.61 -27.99
C THR A 162 1.69 6.11 -27.73
N GLU A 163 0.59 6.72 -27.27
CA GLU A 163 0.55 8.14 -26.98
C GLU A 163 -0.02 8.43 -25.60
N LYS A 164 0.27 9.62 -25.08
CA LYS A 164 -0.34 10.11 -23.86
C LYS A 164 -1.83 10.32 -24.09
N TYR A 165 -2.65 9.76 -23.18
CA TYR A 165 -4.09 9.90 -23.30
C TYR A 165 -4.52 11.37 -23.30
N ASN A 166 -5.27 11.77 -24.33
CA ASN A 166 -5.91 13.06 -24.47
C ASN A 166 -7.41 12.85 -24.73
N PRO A 167 -8.32 13.30 -23.84
CA PRO A 167 -9.75 13.09 -23.98
C PRO A 167 -10.36 13.80 -25.20
N ASP A 168 -9.72 14.86 -25.72
CA ASP A 168 -10.22 15.63 -26.86
C ASP A 168 -9.95 14.94 -28.20
N GLU A 169 -8.96 14.04 -28.26
CA GLU A 169 -8.51 13.38 -29.48
C GLU A 169 -8.77 11.86 -29.49
N HIS A 170 -8.84 11.26 -28.28
CA HIS A 170 -8.91 9.81 -28.13
C HIS A 170 -10.29 9.36 -27.67
N TYR A 171 -11.05 8.79 -28.59
CA TYR A 171 -12.38 8.23 -28.36
C TYR A 171 -12.29 6.71 -28.15
N ILE A 172 -13.37 6.10 -27.63
CA ILE A 172 -13.44 4.66 -27.34
C ILE A 172 -13.09 3.80 -28.56
N ASP A 173 -13.49 4.26 -29.77
CA ASP A 173 -13.35 3.49 -31.00
C ASP A 173 -11.90 3.45 -31.52
N ASN A 174 -11.08 4.46 -31.19
CA ASN A 174 -9.69 4.52 -31.66
C ASN A 174 -8.67 4.03 -30.66
N ILE A 175 -9.10 3.61 -29.45
CA ILE A 175 -8.22 3.06 -28.45
C ILE A 175 -8.10 1.54 -28.64
N TYR A 176 -6.88 1.08 -28.95
CA TYR A 176 -6.58 -0.35 -29.02
C TYR A 176 -6.45 -0.99 -27.63
N GLY A 177 -5.85 -0.28 -26.67
CA GLY A 177 -5.61 -0.77 -25.31
C GLY A 177 -4.45 -0.05 -24.60
N ARG A 178 -3.85 -0.75 -23.63
CA ARG A 178 -2.72 -0.22 -22.84
C ARG A 178 -1.48 -1.12 -22.97
#